data_d0dfb4e0a0a854872db2a2290e630aee
#
_entry.id   d0dfb4e0a0a854872db2a2290e630aee
#
_cell.length_a   1.000
_cell.length_b   1.000
_cell.length_c   1.000
_cell.angle_alpha   90.00
_cell.angle_beta   90.00
_cell.angle_gamma   90.00
#
_symmetry.space_group_name_H-M   'P 1'
#
loop_
_entity.id
_entity.type
_entity.pdbx_description
1 polymer ?
#
loop_
_entity_poly.entity_id
_entity_poly.type
_entity_poly.pdbx_seq_one_letter_code
_entity_poly.pdbx_strand_id
1 'polypeptide(L)'
;MIGISKLYCGTVEASDPLRYGRRAKDLPSHLLQFSADKKPVVVWNVTKACNLRCIHCYASADNKSSENELTTEEGFRLLEDLAQFGCPVVLFSGGEPLARPDIFDLIAYAVRLGLRAVLSTNGTLIDSACAKELKKFGLSYVGISLDGIGEVHDRFRGSKGCFEKVIQAIENCQREGLKVGLRFTINKFNAEEIPKVFDFVEEMKIPRICFYHLVYAGRGTKLMEYDLSHEETRKWVDYIIDRTKELHDKGHKVEVLTVDNHADGPYLYLRMKREGNPRAEEVYQLLLMNGGNNSGVGIGCVSWDGEVHADQFWRHYSFGNVRKRPFSEIWMDTSDPLMAKLKEKKKHVKGRCAKCRFLEVCGGNFRVRAEAATGDTWAPDPACYLTDEEIGIA
;
A
#
# COMPACT_ATOMS: atom_id res chain seq x y z
N MET A 1 -4.79 -3.69 -3.25
CA MET A 1 -3.64 -3.82 -4.19
C MET A 1 -3.99 -4.82 -5.27
N ILE A 2 -3.83 -4.42 -6.55
CA ILE A 2 -4.08 -5.26 -7.73
C ILE A 2 -2.72 -5.56 -8.38
N GLY A 3 -2.35 -6.84 -8.44
CA GLY A 3 -1.07 -7.28 -9.00
C GLY A 3 -1.16 -7.43 -10.52
N ILE A 4 -0.78 -6.40 -11.28
CA ILE A 4 -0.85 -6.39 -12.74
C ILE A 4 0.00 -7.52 -13.33
N SER A 5 1.26 -7.64 -12.90
CA SER A 5 2.16 -8.70 -13.35
C SER A 5 1.61 -10.10 -13.08
N LYS A 6 1.00 -10.33 -11.90
CA LYS A 6 0.35 -11.61 -11.58
C LYS A 6 -0.87 -11.88 -12.45
N LEU A 7 -1.78 -10.93 -12.47
CA LEU A 7 -3.10 -11.16 -13.07
C LEU A 7 -3.01 -11.16 -14.60
N TYR A 8 -2.30 -10.20 -15.20
CA TYR A 8 -2.21 -10.07 -16.66
C TYR A 8 -1.12 -10.96 -17.28
N CYS A 9 0.08 -10.99 -16.68
CA CYS A 9 1.23 -11.75 -17.21
C CYS A 9 1.37 -13.17 -16.64
N GLY A 10 0.62 -13.53 -15.58
CA GLY A 10 0.66 -14.87 -14.99
C GLY A 10 1.85 -15.16 -14.09
N THR A 11 2.60 -14.14 -13.66
CA THR A 11 3.76 -14.33 -12.79
C THR A 11 3.38 -14.81 -11.39
N VAL A 12 4.30 -15.51 -10.72
CA VAL A 12 4.15 -15.93 -9.33
C VAL A 12 5.13 -15.17 -8.46
N GLU A 13 4.61 -14.50 -7.42
CA GLU A 13 5.38 -13.70 -6.50
C GLU A 13 5.25 -14.19 -5.06
N ALA A 14 6.33 -14.05 -4.28
CA ALA A 14 6.34 -14.47 -2.87
C ALA A 14 5.29 -13.76 -2.00
N SER A 15 4.76 -12.64 -2.43
CA SER A 15 3.71 -11.87 -1.75
C SER A 15 2.28 -12.24 -2.18
N ASP A 16 2.10 -13.10 -3.18
CA ASP A 16 0.79 -13.50 -3.70
C ASP A 16 -0.13 -14.14 -2.64
N PRO A 17 0.34 -14.98 -1.69
CA PRO A 17 -0.54 -15.50 -0.64
C PRO A 17 -1.19 -14.43 0.22
N LEU A 18 -0.54 -13.29 0.42
CA LEU A 18 -1.10 -12.15 1.16
C LEU A 18 -2.31 -11.53 0.44
N ARG A 19 -2.36 -11.64 -0.88
CA ARG A 19 -3.39 -11.04 -1.74
C ARG A 19 -4.46 -12.02 -2.19
N TYR A 20 -4.06 -13.24 -2.55
CA TYR A 20 -4.91 -14.20 -3.27
C TYR A 20 -5.17 -15.51 -2.51
N GLY A 21 -4.65 -15.66 -1.28
CA GLY A 21 -4.87 -16.87 -0.47
C GLY A 21 -4.13 -18.11 -0.97
N ARG A 22 -4.55 -19.30 -0.46
CA ARG A 22 -3.80 -20.57 -0.57
C ARG A 22 -3.81 -21.26 -1.95
N ARG A 23 -4.60 -20.84 -2.91
CA ARG A 23 -4.71 -21.54 -4.23
C ARG A 23 -3.60 -21.25 -5.22
N ALA A 24 -2.54 -20.53 -4.83
CA ALA A 24 -1.30 -20.50 -5.60
C ALA A 24 -0.59 -21.85 -5.40
N LYS A 25 -0.89 -22.83 -6.26
CA LYS A 25 -0.49 -24.25 -6.14
C LYS A 25 1.01 -24.51 -6.03
N ASP A 26 1.86 -23.51 -6.27
CA ASP A 26 3.29 -23.65 -6.40
C ASP A 26 4.10 -22.88 -5.33
N LEU A 27 3.46 -22.48 -4.22
CA LEU A 27 4.15 -21.72 -3.18
C LEU A 27 4.62 -22.62 -2.03
N PRO A 28 5.83 -22.36 -1.48
CA PRO A 28 6.32 -23.07 -0.30
C PRO A 28 5.34 -23.01 0.87
N SER A 29 5.19 -24.10 1.60
CA SER A 29 4.20 -24.26 2.66
C SER A 29 4.25 -23.19 3.76
N HIS A 30 5.43 -22.62 4.05
CA HIS A 30 5.60 -21.54 5.02
C HIS A 30 4.99 -20.19 4.58
N LEU A 31 4.72 -20.01 3.29
CA LEU A 31 4.01 -18.83 2.75
C LEU A 31 2.49 -19.04 2.72
N LEU A 32 2.00 -20.23 3.07
CA LEU A 32 0.60 -20.63 3.00
C LEU A 32 -0.16 -20.44 4.35
N GLN A 33 0.42 -19.76 5.33
CA GLN A 33 -0.13 -19.64 6.70
C GLN A 33 -1.35 -18.71 6.84
N PHE A 34 -2.00 -18.35 5.75
CA PHE A 34 -3.23 -17.59 5.82
C PHE A 34 -4.43 -18.52 5.93
N SER A 35 -4.87 -18.75 7.17
CA SER A 35 -6.14 -19.40 7.50
C SER A 35 -7.34 -18.57 7.10
N ALA A 36 -8.55 -19.10 7.20
CA ALA A 36 -9.80 -18.37 6.99
C ALA A 36 -9.90 -17.08 7.83
N ASP A 37 -9.16 -17.00 8.95
CA ASP A 37 -9.00 -15.81 9.78
C ASP A 37 -7.80 -15.01 9.30
N LYS A 38 -7.97 -14.20 8.26
CA LYS A 38 -6.93 -13.27 7.79
C LYS A 38 -6.58 -12.27 8.90
N LYS A 39 -5.41 -12.43 9.52
CA LYS A 39 -4.86 -11.41 10.41
C LYS A 39 -4.36 -10.22 9.57
N PRO A 40 -4.47 -8.99 10.09
CA PRO A 40 -4.12 -7.81 9.30
C PRO A 40 -2.61 -7.68 9.09
N VAL A 41 -2.22 -7.15 7.94
CA VAL A 41 -0.94 -6.43 7.80
C VAL A 41 -1.05 -5.15 8.61
N VAL A 42 -0.08 -4.87 9.48
CA VAL A 42 -0.12 -3.67 10.31
C VAL A 42 0.90 -2.66 9.80
N VAL A 43 0.41 -1.48 9.42
CA VAL A 43 1.23 -0.30 9.18
C VAL A 43 1.46 0.39 10.51
N TRP A 44 2.72 0.50 10.93
CA TRP A 44 3.05 1.27 12.12
C TRP A 44 3.75 2.57 11.71
N ASN A 45 3.07 3.68 11.88
CA ASN A 45 3.65 5.01 11.74
C ASN A 45 4.48 5.30 12.99
N VAL A 46 5.75 4.92 12.99
CA VAL A 46 6.62 4.89 14.18
C VAL A 46 7.00 6.28 14.71
N THR A 47 6.94 7.30 13.86
CA THR A 47 7.23 8.69 14.22
C THR A 47 6.46 9.66 13.35
N LYS A 48 6.18 10.85 13.87
CA LYS A 48 5.67 11.99 13.09
C LYS A 48 6.80 12.74 12.37
N ALA A 49 8.02 12.65 12.88
CA ALA A 49 9.18 13.35 12.33
C ALA A 49 9.47 12.90 10.90
N CYS A 50 9.75 13.86 10.01
CA CYS A 50 10.18 13.62 8.66
C CYS A 50 11.12 14.75 8.19
N ASN A 51 12.19 14.38 7.53
CA ASN A 51 13.13 15.33 6.94
C ASN A 51 12.64 15.93 5.61
N LEU A 52 11.46 15.51 5.11
CA LEU A 52 10.82 16.02 3.89
C LEU A 52 9.44 16.62 4.17
N ARG A 53 8.95 17.43 3.21
CA ARG A 53 7.62 18.05 3.28
C ARG A 53 6.82 17.84 2.00
N CYS A 54 6.57 16.57 1.65
CA CYS A 54 5.87 16.17 0.44
C CYS A 54 4.46 16.78 0.35
N ILE A 55 4.04 17.17 -0.85
CA ILE A 55 2.75 17.83 -1.08
C ILE A 55 1.55 16.91 -0.81
N HIS A 56 1.70 15.60 -1.02
CA HIS A 56 0.64 14.57 -0.90
C HIS A 56 0.69 13.77 0.42
N CYS A 57 1.51 14.17 1.40
CA CYS A 57 1.75 13.38 2.61
C CYS A 57 0.47 13.11 3.41
N TYR A 58 0.05 11.85 3.46
CA TYR A 58 -1.13 11.42 4.23
C TYR A 58 -0.97 11.60 5.74
N ALA A 59 0.27 11.49 6.24
CA ALA A 59 0.58 11.63 7.66
C ALA A 59 0.68 13.10 8.11
N SER A 60 0.71 14.06 7.16
CA SER A 60 0.99 15.47 7.45
C SER A 60 2.26 15.67 8.28
N ALA A 61 3.25 14.79 8.09
CA ALA A 61 4.53 14.79 8.79
C ALA A 61 5.30 16.11 8.60
N ASP A 62 6.09 16.46 9.58
CA ASP A 62 6.97 17.62 9.59
C ASP A 62 8.32 17.26 10.26
N ASN A 63 9.21 18.22 10.45
CA ASN A 63 10.55 17.97 11.01
C ASN A 63 10.59 17.80 12.54
N LYS A 64 9.43 17.63 13.19
CA LYS A 64 9.35 17.48 14.65
C LYS A 64 8.72 16.12 14.99
N SER A 65 9.32 15.42 15.92
CA SER A 65 8.68 14.30 16.62
C SER A 65 7.49 14.79 17.45
N SER A 66 6.57 13.90 17.74
CA SER A 66 5.50 14.16 18.72
C SER A 66 6.00 13.80 20.11
N GLU A 67 5.66 14.60 21.12
CA GLU A 67 5.96 14.30 22.52
C GLU A 67 5.28 13.02 23.01
N ASN A 68 4.22 12.60 22.31
CA ASN A 68 3.43 11.41 22.65
C ASN A 68 3.79 10.17 21.80
N GLU A 69 4.95 10.12 21.15
CA GLU A 69 5.36 8.92 20.43
C GLU A 69 5.54 7.73 21.38
N LEU A 70 5.21 6.52 20.92
CA LEU A 70 5.46 5.30 21.68
C LEU A 70 6.95 5.20 22.01
N THR A 71 7.27 4.89 23.27
CA THR A 71 8.66 4.58 23.68
C THR A 71 9.12 3.27 23.04
N THR A 72 10.41 2.97 23.13
CA THR A 72 10.97 1.71 22.63
C THR A 72 10.30 0.51 23.32
N GLU A 73 10.08 0.56 24.63
CA GLU A 73 9.45 -0.50 25.41
C GLU A 73 7.97 -0.67 25.05
N GLU A 74 7.25 0.43 24.80
CA GLU A 74 5.88 0.39 24.31
C GLU A 74 5.83 -0.22 22.90
N GLY A 75 6.82 0.11 22.06
CA GLY A 75 7.00 -0.49 20.75
C GLY A 75 7.25 -1.99 20.79
N PHE A 76 8.08 -2.46 21.72
CA PHE A 76 8.32 -3.89 21.93
C PHE A 76 7.03 -4.61 22.34
N ARG A 77 6.26 -4.08 23.30
CA ARG A 77 4.97 -4.66 23.68
C ARG A 77 3.98 -4.73 22.52
N LEU A 78 3.92 -3.69 21.68
CA LEU A 78 3.11 -3.73 20.46
C LEU A 78 3.55 -4.86 19.54
N LEU A 79 4.84 -5.01 19.28
CA LEU A 79 5.38 -6.05 18.38
C LEU A 79 5.12 -7.46 18.93
N GLU A 80 5.21 -7.66 20.25
CA GLU A 80 4.87 -8.91 20.92
C GLU A 80 3.39 -9.28 20.70
N ASP A 81 2.48 -8.34 20.92
CA ASP A 81 1.05 -8.54 20.69
C ASP A 81 0.75 -8.84 19.21
N LEU A 82 1.36 -8.10 18.27
CA LEU A 82 1.20 -8.38 16.84
C LEU A 82 1.69 -9.78 16.45
N ALA A 83 2.80 -10.22 17.00
CA ALA A 83 3.34 -11.56 16.75
C ALA A 83 2.44 -12.65 17.34
N GLN A 84 1.99 -12.51 18.60
CA GLN A 84 1.07 -13.43 19.26
C GLN A 84 -0.29 -13.48 18.55
N PHE A 85 -0.78 -12.35 18.07
CA PHE A 85 -2.01 -12.27 17.29
C PHE A 85 -1.89 -12.95 15.93
N GLY A 86 -0.66 -13.14 15.43
CA GLY A 86 -0.38 -13.80 14.15
C GLY A 86 -0.43 -12.84 12.96
N CYS A 87 -0.13 -11.56 13.16
CA CYS A 87 0.04 -10.61 12.07
C CYS A 87 1.17 -11.06 11.14
N PRO A 88 0.94 -11.10 9.81
CA PRO A 88 1.94 -11.63 8.89
C PRO A 88 3.08 -10.66 8.59
N VAL A 89 2.80 -9.37 8.70
CA VAL A 89 3.73 -8.30 8.31
C VAL A 89 3.53 -7.09 9.21
N VAL A 90 4.62 -6.51 9.66
CA VAL A 90 4.66 -5.14 10.17
C VAL A 90 5.39 -4.25 9.18
N LEU A 91 4.72 -3.17 8.75
CA LEU A 91 5.27 -2.16 7.86
C LEU A 91 5.67 -0.94 8.68
N PHE A 92 6.95 -0.77 8.93
CA PHE A 92 7.50 0.43 9.55
C PHE A 92 7.39 1.61 8.58
N SER A 93 6.62 2.61 8.96
CA SER A 93 6.28 3.81 8.19
C SER A 93 6.22 5.03 9.12
N GLY A 94 5.53 6.09 8.72
CA GLY A 94 5.32 7.26 9.56
C GLY A 94 5.56 8.56 8.83
N GLY A 95 6.30 9.49 9.44
CA GLY A 95 6.99 10.55 8.76
C GLY A 95 8.12 9.95 7.93
N GLU A 96 9.32 9.91 8.50
CA GLU A 96 10.42 9.10 7.97
C GLU A 96 10.89 8.13 9.08
N PRO A 97 10.66 6.83 8.92
CA PRO A 97 10.97 5.88 9.99
C PRO A 97 12.46 5.86 10.36
N LEU A 98 13.37 6.11 9.41
CA LEU A 98 14.81 6.17 9.68
C LEU A 98 15.24 7.44 10.44
N ALA A 99 14.33 8.39 10.64
CA ALA A 99 14.58 9.54 11.53
C ALA A 99 14.33 9.20 13.01
N ARG A 100 13.72 8.04 13.32
CA ARG A 100 13.51 7.56 14.67
C ARG A 100 14.78 6.89 15.19
N PRO A 101 15.34 7.32 16.35
CA PRO A 101 16.66 6.86 16.82
C PRO A 101 16.76 5.34 17.09
N ASP A 102 15.70 4.73 17.61
CA ASP A 102 15.63 3.32 18.00
C ASP A 102 15.02 2.40 16.92
N ILE A 103 14.89 2.89 15.68
CA ILE A 103 14.23 2.13 14.60
C ILE A 103 14.88 0.77 14.33
N PHE A 104 16.21 0.68 14.42
CA PHE A 104 16.94 -0.57 14.20
C PHE A 104 16.64 -1.59 15.29
N ASP A 105 16.49 -1.16 16.54
CA ASP A 105 16.13 -2.03 17.67
C ASP A 105 14.70 -2.58 17.47
N LEU A 106 13.75 -1.74 17.03
CA LEU A 106 12.38 -2.14 16.73
C LEU A 106 12.33 -3.14 15.56
N ILE A 107 13.09 -2.92 14.49
CA ILE A 107 13.18 -3.85 13.35
C ILE A 107 13.76 -5.19 13.79
N ALA A 108 14.89 -5.16 14.51
CA ALA A 108 15.56 -6.36 15.02
C ALA A 108 14.63 -7.17 15.95
N TYR A 109 13.86 -6.46 16.78
CA TYR A 109 12.90 -7.10 17.70
C TYR A 109 11.76 -7.77 16.93
N ALA A 110 11.16 -7.08 15.96
CA ALA A 110 10.11 -7.63 15.11
C ALA A 110 10.56 -8.91 14.39
N VAL A 111 11.76 -8.89 13.80
CA VAL A 111 12.34 -10.06 13.11
C VAL A 111 12.58 -11.21 14.08
N ARG A 112 13.10 -10.94 15.28
CA ARG A 112 13.32 -11.96 16.33
C ARG A 112 12.01 -12.63 16.78
N LEU A 113 10.91 -11.90 16.79
CA LEU A 113 9.57 -12.42 17.08
C LEU A 113 8.93 -13.20 15.90
N GLY A 114 9.62 -13.29 14.75
CA GLY A 114 9.12 -13.98 13.55
C GLY A 114 8.19 -13.12 12.67
N LEU A 115 8.01 -11.85 12.97
CA LEU A 115 7.28 -10.92 12.11
C LEU A 115 8.09 -10.62 10.85
N ARG A 116 7.43 -10.57 9.71
CA ARG A 116 8.04 -10.04 8.49
C ARG A 116 8.10 -8.52 8.58
N ALA A 117 9.29 -7.99 8.89
CA ALA A 117 9.54 -6.55 8.95
C ALA A 117 9.79 -6.00 7.54
N VAL A 118 9.08 -4.94 7.17
CA VAL A 118 9.27 -4.20 5.92
C VAL A 118 9.28 -2.69 6.20
N LEU A 119 10.01 -1.93 5.38
CA LEU A 119 10.21 -0.50 5.56
C LEU A 119 9.54 0.30 4.44
N SER A 120 8.85 1.39 4.80
CA SER A 120 8.35 2.40 3.87
C SER A 120 9.06 3.72 4.17
N THR A 121 9.93 4.15 3.28
CA THR A 121 10.84 5.29 3.50
C THR A 121 10.86 6.22 2.30
N ASN A 122 11.25 7.47 2.52
CA ASN A 122 11.59 8.38 1.45
C ASN A 122 12.98 8.11 0.83
N GLY A 123 13.77 7.24 1.45
CA GLY A 123 15.08 6.78 0.98
C GLY A 123 16.26 7.71 1.29
N THR A 124 16.02 8.99 1.60
CA THR A 124 17.09 10.01 1.67
C THR A 124 18.07 9.82 2.82
N LEU A 125 17.77 8.94 3.78
CA LEU A 125 18.61 8.61 4.92
C LEU A 125 19.32 7.26 4.79
N ILE A 126 19.18 6.57 3.65
CA ILE A 126 19.82 5.27 3.42
C ILE A 126 21.20 5.47 2.79
N ASP A 127 22.20 5.70 3.62
CA ASP A 127 23.61 5.57 3.24
C ASP A 127 24.07 4.10 3.26
N SER A 128 25.34 3.84 2.95
CA SER A 128 25.92 2.49 2.93
C SER A 128 25.88 1.81 4.31
N ALA A 129 26.08 2.56 5.39
CA ALA A 129 26.05 2.03 6.75
C ALA A 129 24.60 1.65 7.15
N CYS A 130 23.64 2.51 6.84
CA CYS A 130 22.23 2.24 7.06
C CYS A 130 21.75 0.99 6.30
N ALA A 131 22.08 0.86 5.00
CA ALA A 131 21.71 -0.31 4.21
C ALA A 131 22.27 -1.61 4.80
N LYS A 132 23.54 -1.58 5.26
CA LYS A 132 24.19 -2.71 5.91
C LYS A 132 23.50 -3.11 7.23
N GLU A 133 23.13 -2.13 8.07
CA GLU A 133 22.41 -2.41 9.32
C GLU A 133 20.99 -2.95 9.04
N LEU A 134 20.25 -2.40 8.08
CA LEU A 134 18.94 -2.92 7.68
C LEU A 134 19.03 -4.40 7.23
N LYS A 135 20.06 -4.75 6.46
CA LYS A 135 20.31 -6.14 6.06
C LYS A 135 20.67 -7.04 7.24
N LYS A 136 21.57 -6.60 8.10
CA LYS A 136 22.03 -7.31 9.30
C LYS A 136 20.86 -7.64 10.25
N PHE A 137 19.92 -6.73 10.43
CA PHE A 137 18.74 -6.94 11.27
C PHE A 137 17.61 -7.71 10.60
N GLY A 138 17.81 -8.19 9.36
CA GLY A 138 16.88 -9.10 8.69
C GLY A 138 15.66 -8.42 8.06
N LEU A 139 15.75 -7.13 7.74
CA LEU A 139 14.66 -6.45 7.03
C LEU A 139 14.38 -7.14 5.70
N SER A 140 13.11 -7.45 5.44
CA SER A 140 12.71 -8.27 4.29
C SER A 140 12.54 -7.49 2.99
N TYR A 141 12.26 -6.18 3.09
CA TYR A 141 11.92 -5.35 1.94
C TYR A 141 12.00 -3.86 2.28
N VAL A 142 12.51 -3.07 1.35
CA VAL A 142 12.57 -1.60 1.42
C VAL A 142 11.68 -1.03 0.32
N GLY A 143 10.60 -0.35 0.69
CA GLY A 143 9.75 0.41 -0.22
C GLY A 143 10.21 1.87 -0.25
N ILE A 144 10.86 2.29 -1.33
CA ILE A 144 11.37 3.65 -1.50
C ILE A 144 10.36 4.47 -2.31
N SER A 145 10.07 5.65 -1.83
CA SER A 145 9.16 6.57 -2.51
C SER A 145 9.83 7.26 -3.69
N LEU A 146 9.18 7.22 -4.87
CA LEU A 146 9.63 7.91 -6.08
C LEU A 146 8.40 8.46 -6.81
N ASP A 147 8.27 9.79 -6.97
CA ASP A 147 7.09 10.42 -7.60
C ASP A 147 7.42 11.21 -8.88
N GLY A 148 8.48 10.84 -9.56
CA GLY A 148 8.96 11.41 -10.81
C GLY A 148 10.46 11.26 -10.95
N ILE A 149 11.02 11.76 -12.03
CA ILE A 149 12.46 11.73 -12.33
C ILE A 149 13.04 13.13 -12.11
N GLY A 150 14.22 13.21 -11.49
CA GLY A 150 14.95 14.47 -11.26
C GLY A 150 14.14 15.52 -10.53
N GLU A 151 14.05 16.72 -11.13
CA GLU A 151 13.37 17.87 -10.53
C GLU A 151 11.89 17.67 -10.25
N VAL A 152 11.20 16.80 -10.99
CA VAL A 152 9.77 16.49 -10.72
C VAL A 152 9.65 15.82 -9.36
N HIS A 153 10.50 14.84 -9.08
CA HIS A 153 10.56 14.20 -7.76
C HIS A 153 10.89 15.20 -6.67
N ASP A 154 11.92 16.03 -6.85
CA ASP A 154 12.37 17.02 -5.87
C ASP A 154 11.27 18.00 -5.48
N ARG A 155 10.55 18.54 -6.48
CA ARG A 155 9.40 19.43 -6.24
C ARG A 155 8.29 18.74 -5.48
N PHE A 156 7.97 17.48 -5.84
CA PHE A 156 6.91 16.72 -5.21
C PHE A 156 7.23 16.38 -3.75
N ARG A 157 8.51 16.13 -3.47
CA ARG A 157 9.04 15.83 -2.13
C ARG A 157 9.37 17.08 -1.31
N GLY A 158 9.42 18.25 -1.95
CA GLY A 158 9.70 19.53 -1.31
C GLY A 158 11.17 19.69 -0.87
N SER A 159 12.10 19.03 -1.57
CA SER A 159 13.54 19.06 -1.25
C SER A 159 14.40 18.85 -2.49
N LYS A 160 15.24 19.85 -2.83
CA LYS A 160 16.19 19.76 -3.93
C LYS A 160 17.27 18.69 -3.64
N GLY A 161 17.65 17.92 -4.65
CA GLY A 161 18.64 16.85 -4.55
C GLY A 161 18.10 15.59 -3.85
N CYS A 162 16.77 15.50 -3.69
CA CYS A 162 16.14 14.33 -3.11
C CYS A 162 16.21 13.12 -4.05
N PHE A 163 16.09 13.34 -5.36
CA PHE A 163 16.15 12.30 -6.36
C PHE A 163 17.51 11.59 -6.38
N GLU A 164 18.61 12.34 -6.37
CA GLU A 164 19.97 11.78 -6.33
C GLU A 164 20.19 10.93 -5.06
N LYS A 165 19.65 11.37 -3.92
CA LYS A 165 19.69 10.57 -2.68
C LYS A 165 18.90 9.28 -2.80
N VAL A 166 17.77 9.29 -3.51
CA VAL A 166 16.97 8.08 -3.77
C VAL A 166 17.75 7.09 -4.65
N ILE A 167 18.44 7.56 -5.71
CA ILE A 167 19.33 6.70 -6.53
C ILE A 167 20.37 6.06 -5.64
N GLN A 168 21.10 6.85 -4.84
CA GLN A 168 22.13 6.36 -3.95
C GLN A 168 21.58 5.33 -2.94
N ALA A 169 20.38 5.55 -2.40
CA ALA A 169 19.72 4.62 -1.50
C ALA A 169 19.40 3.28 -2.17
N ILE A 170 18.91 3.31 -3.42
CA ILE A 170 18.63 2.10 -4.22
C ILE A 170 19.92 1.31 -4.40
N GLU A 171 21.00 1.96 -4.86
CA GLU A 171 22.32 1.32 -5.08
C GLU A 171 22.87 0.74 -3.79
N ASN A 172 22.80 1.46 -2.67
CA ASN A 172 23.25 0.97 -1.37
C ASN A 172 22.45 -0.28 -0.94
N CYS A 173 21.13 -0.27 -1.09
CA CYS A 173 20.28 -1.42 -0.78
C CYS A 173 20.59 -2.63 -1.70
N GLN A 174 20.76 -2.40 -3.00
CA GLN A 174 21.08 -3.47 -3.96
C GLN A 174 22.44 -4.09 -3.68
N ARG A 175 23.45 -3.28 -3.32
CA ARG A 175 24.80 -3.77 -2.96
C ARG A 175 24.76 -4.70 -1.76
N GLU A 176 23.89 -4.43 -0.79
CA GLU A 176 23.69 -5.30 0.39
C GLU A 176 22.70 -6.44 0.13
N GLY A 177 22.16 -6.58 -1.09
CA GLY A 177 21.19 -7.61 -1.45
C GLY A 177 19.84 -7.44 -0.71
N LEU A 178 19.45 -6.21 -0.39
CA LEU A 178 18.11 -5.88 0.08
C LEU A 178 17.14 -5.82 -1.09
N LYS A 179 15.95 -6.39 -0.93
CA LYS A 179 14.89 -6.28 -1.94
C LYS A 179 14.29 -4.87 -1.90
N VAL A 180 14.50 -4.09 -2.97
CA VAL A 180 13.94 -2.75 -3.13
C VAL A 180 12.66 -2.80 -3.96
N GLY A 181 11.71 -1.91 -3.67
CA GLY A 181 10.60 -1.61 -4.55
C GLY A 181 10.26 -0.14 -4.50
N LEU A 182 9.77 0.38 -5.60
CA LEU A 182 9.39 1.78 -5.72
C LEU A 182 7.91 2.00 -5.41
N ARG A 183 7.58 3.19 -4.95
CA ARG A 183 6.23 3.66 -4.63
C ARG A 183 6.00 5.00 -5.29
N PHE A 184 5.06 5.04 -6.23
CA PHE A 184 4.72 6.21 -7.01
C PHE A 184 3.25 6.58 -6.78
N THR A 185 2.96 7.81 -6.36
CA THR A 185 1.58 8.28 -6.16
C THR A 185 1.13 9.12 -7.36
N ILE A 186 0.19 8.57 -8.14
CA ILE A 186 -0.29 9.18 -9.39
C ILE A 186 -1.18 10.39 -9.08
N ASN A 187 -0.98 11.48 -9.82
CA ASN A 187 -1.84 12.67 -9.85
C ASN A 187 -1.49 13.52 -11.10
N LYS A 188 -2.23 14.60 -11.35
CA LYS A 188 -2.01 15.45 -12.55
C LYS A 188 -0.61 16.06 -12.65
N PHE A 189 0.11 16.23 -11.54
CA PHE A 189 1.45 16.83 -11.59
C PHE A 189 2.56 15.88 -12.07
N ASN A 190 2.31 14.55 -12.00
CA ASN A 190 3.35 13.58 -12.27
C ASN A 190 2.90 12.36 -13.10
N ALA A 191 1.65 12.29 -13.55
CA ALA A 191 1.18 11.16 -14.34
C ALA A 191 2.00 10.96 -15.63
N GLU A 192 2.43 12.05 -16.27
CA GLU A 192 3.27 12.01 -17.48
C GLU A 192 4.72 11.52 -17.21
N GLU A 193 5.10 11.34 -15.94
CA GLU A 193 6.39 10.72 -15.56
C GLU A 193 6.34 9.18 -15.57
N ILE A 194 5.13 8.57 -15.62
CA ILE A 194 4.98 7.11 -15.57
C ILE A 194 5.85 6.38 -16.60
N PRO A 195 5.95 6.82 -17.88
CA PRO A 195 6.85 6.19 -18.85
C PRO A 195 8.31 6.22 -18.41
N LYS A 196 8.81 7.38 -18.00
CA LYS A 196 10.20 7.55 -17.53
C LYS A 196 10.50 6.73 -16.28
N VAL A 197 9.50 6.57 -15.40
CA VAL A 197 9.63 5.73 -14.19
C VAL A 197 9.74 4.26 -14.56
N PHE A 198 9.02 3.78 -15.59
CA PHE A 198 9.20 2.43 -16.10
C PHE A 198 10.58 2.22 -16.73
N ASP A 199 11.10 3.19 -17.49
CA ASP A 199 12.45 3.13 -18.06
C ASP A 199 13.50 3.08 -16.93
N PHE A 200 13.32 3.89 -15.89
CA PHE A 200 14.16 3.85 -14.69
C PHE A 200 14.09 2.49 -13.95
N VAL A 201 12.90 1.90 -13.85
CA VAL A 201 12.72 0.55 -13.27
C VAL A 201 13.50 -0.49 -14.04
N GLU A 202 13.47 -0.43 -15.38
CA GLU A 202 14.20 -1.34 -16.27
C GLU A 202 15.72 -1.13 -16.15
N GLU A 203 16.21 0.10 -16.21
CA GLU A 203 17.62 0.49 -16.10
C GLU A 203 18.23 0.07 -14.76
N MET A 204 17.57 0.44 -13.68
CA MET A 204 18.03 0.15 -12.31
C MET A 204 17.72 -1.28 -11.85
N LYS A 205 17.12 -2.11 -12.70
CA LYS A 205 16.72 -3.50 -12.40
C LYS A 205 15.89 -3.62 -11.12
N ILE A 206 14.95 -2.70 -10.94
CA ILE A 206 14.08 -2.67 -9.76
C ILE A 206 13.11 -3.84 -9.83
N PRO A 207 13.08 -4.73 -8.81
CA PRO A 207 12.24 -5.92 -8.88
C PRO A 207 10.75 -5.66 -8.62
N ARG A 208 10.38 -4.47 -8.14
CA ARG A 208 9.00 -4.15 -7.79
C ARG A 208 8.69 -2.67 -7.89
N ILE A 209 7.50 -2.35 -8.43
CA ILE A 209 6.93 -1.00 -8.38
C ILE A 209 5.45 -1.04 -8.04
N CYS A 210 5.01 -0.08 -7.21
CA CYS A 210 3.62 0.13 -6.83
C CYS A 210 3.17 1.52 -7.28
N PHE A 211 2.13 1.59 -8.10
CA PHE A 211 1.45 2.82 -8.50
C PHE A 211 0.22 3.03 -7.62
N TYR A 212 0.26 4.07 -6.81
CA TYR A 212 -0.79 4.41 -5.87
C TYR A 212 -1.72 5.45 -6.46
N HIS A 213 -3.01 5.19 -6.48
CA HIS A 213 -3.98 6.25 -6.73
C HIS A 213 -4.03 7.20 -5.54
N LEU A 214 -4.28 8.47 -5.80
CA LEU A 214 -4.31 9.50 -4.76
C LEU A 214 -5.39 9.20 -3.72
N VAL A 215 -5.04 9.31 -2.44
CA VAL A 215 -5.99 9.24 -1.32
C VAL A 215 -6.08 10.60 -0.65
N TYR A 216 -7.29 11.06 -0.39
CA TYR A 216 -7.57 12.39 0.16
C TYR A 216 -7.42 12.41 1.68
N ALA A 217 -6.18 12.25 2.15
CA ALA A 217 -5.82 12.24 3.56
C ALA A 217 -4.62 13.15 3.84
N GLY A 218 -4.58 13.77 5.00
CA GLY A 218 -3.52 14.70 5.40
C GLY A 218 -3.37 15.86 4.39
N ARG A 219 -2.11 16.15 3.96
CA ARG A 219 -1.88 17.15 2.91
C ARG A 219 -2.43 16.76 1.54
N GLY A 220 -2.59 15.44 1.29
CA GLY A 220 -3.21 14.93 0.08
C GLY A 220 -4.67 15.38 -0.13
N THR A 221 -5.38 15.77 0.92
CA THR A 221 -6.72 16.36 0.78
C THR A 221 -6.73 17.62 -0.09
N LYS A 222 -5.66 18.40 -0.04
CA LYS A 222 -5.50 19.62 -0.87
C LYS A 222 -5.23 19.33 -2.35
N LEU A 223 -4.96 18.05 -2.67
CA LEU A 223 -4.70 17.60 -4.04
C LEU A 223 -5.95 16.98 -4.69
N MET A 224 -7.11 17.01 -4.06
CA MET A 224 -8.34 16.42 -4.61
C MET A 224 -8.67 16.96 -6.01
N GLU A 225 -8.49 18.27 -6.24
CA GLU A 225 -8.70 18.91 -7.54
C GLU A 225 -7.67 18.52 -8.61
N TYR A 226 -6.54 17.97 -8.15
CA TYR A 226 -5.44 17.50 -8.99
C TYR A 226 -5.40 15.98 -9.13
N ASP A 227 -6.46 15.29 -8.70
CA ASP A 227 -6.61 13.88 -9.03
C ASP A 227 -6.97 13.72 -10.52
N LEU A 228 -6.66 12.57 -11.07
CA LEU A 228 -6.95 12.27 -12.47
C LEU A 228 -8.46 12.19 -12.69
N SER A 229 -8.92 12.64 -13.86
CA SER A 229 -10.26 12.30 -14.36
C SER A 229 -10.39 10.79 -14.58
N HIS A 230 -11.60 10.28 -14.71
CA HIS A 230 -11.83 8.87 -14.99
C HIS A 230 -11.21 8.43 -16.34
N GLU A 231 -11.22 9.31 -17.34
CA GLU A 231 -10.61 9.07 -18.63
C GLU A 231 -9.08 9.02 -18.54
N GLU A 232 -8.47 10.00 -17.87
CA GLU A 232 -7.02 10.00 -17.58
C GLU A 232 -6.59 8.78 -16.77
N THR A 233 -7.40 8.37 -15.79
CA THR A 233 -7.14 7.16 -14.99
C THR A 233 -7.13 5.91 -15.87
N ARG A 234 -8.11 5.76 -16.78
CA ARG A 234 -8.14 4.65 -17.75
C ARG A 234 -6.89 4.65 -18.64
N LYS A 235 -6.54 5.80 -19.22
CA LYS A 235 -5.32 5.97 -20.03
C LYS A 235 -4.08 5.44 -19.30
N TRP A 236 -3.89 5.86 -18.05
CA TRP A 236 -2.68 5.49 -17.32
C TRP A 236 -2.71 4.06 -16.79
N VAL A 237 -3.86 3.53 -16.40
CA VAL A 237 -3.99 2.11 -16.04
C VAL A 237 -3.72 1.21 -17.24
N ASP A 238 -4.25 1.55 -18.42
CA ASP A 238 -3.95 0.84 -19.67
C ASP A 238 -2.46 0.89 -20.00
N TYR A 239 -1.83 2.06 -19.90
CA TYR A 239 -0.38 2.20 -20.10
C TYR A 239 0.42 1.31 -19.13
N ILE A 240 0.06 1.31 -17.85
CA ILE A 240 0.72 0.47 -16.82
C ILE A 240 0.58 -1.02 -17.19
N ILE A 241 -0.58 -1.47 -17.63
CA ILE A 241 -0.82 -2.85 -18.06
C ILE A 241 0.06 -3.20 -19.26
N ASP A 242 0.05 -2.35 -20.31
CA ASP A 242 0.77 -2.59 -21.56
C ASP A 242 2.30 -2.60 -21.32
N ARG A 243 2.80 -1.63 -20.58
CA ARG A 243 4.23 -1.55 -20.28
C ARG A 243 4.69 -2.70 -19.38
N THR A 244 3.83 -3.15 -18.46
CA THR A 244 4.12 -4.35 -17.66
C THR A 244 4.26 -5.57 -18.58
N LYS A 245 3.33 -5.78 -19.49
CA LYS A 245 3.40 -6.88 -20.46
C LYS A 245 4.68 -6.80 -21.31
N GLU A 246 4.98 -5.64 -21.85
CA GLU A 246 6.18 -5.42 -22.66
C GLU A 246 7.47 -5.81 -21.92
N LEU A 247 7.61 -5.37 -20.66
CA LEU A 247 8.76 -5.74 -19.82
C LEU A 247 8.86 -7.25 -19.60
N HIS A 248 7.72 -7.89 -19.32
CA HIS A 248 7.68 -9.35 -19.12
C HIS A 248 8.00 -10.12 -20.41
N ASP A 249 7.49 -9.67 -21.55
CA ASP A 249 7.80 -10.26 -22.87
C ASP A 249 9.30 -10.15 -23.20
N LYS A 250 9.97 -9.08 -22.75
CA LYS A 250 11.43 -8.90 -22.84
C LYS A 250 12.22 -9.71 -21.80
N GLY A 251 11.55 -10.44 -20.92
CA GLY A 251 12.18 -11.22 -19.85
C GLY A 251 12.46 -10.46 -18.55
N HIS A 252 12.09 -9.19 -18.44
CA HIS A 252 12.20 -8.40 -17.23
C HIS A 252 11.01 -8.67 -16.29
N LYS A 253 11.19 -9.60 -15.34
CA LYS A 253 10.14 -10.00 -14.38
C LYS A 253 10.04 -9.00 -13.23
N VAL A 254 9.44 -7.85 -13.47
CA VAL A 254 9.15 -6.86 -12.45
C VAL A 254 7.75 -7.06 -11.87
N GLU A 255 7.62 -7.04 -10.53
CA GLU A 255 6.33 -7.05 -9.86
C GLU A 255 5.70 -5.67 -9.93
N VAL A 256 4.67 -5.50 -10.75
CA VAL A 256 3.92 -4.25 -10.92
C VAL A 256 2.55 -4.36 -10.26
N LEU A 257 2.23 -3.38 -9.41
CA LEU A 257 0.96 -3.31 -8.69
C LEU A 257 0.32 -1.94 -8.86
N THR A 258 -1.01 -1.91 -8.94
CA THR A 258 -1.79 -0.71 -8.64
C THR A 258 -2.41 -0.80 -7.25
N VAL A 259 -2.49 0.33 -6.56
CA VAL A 259 -2.84 0.39 -5.13
C VAL A 259 -3.85 1.51 -4.90
N ASP A 260 -4.69 1.35 -3.88
CA ASP A 260 -5.66 2.33 -3.39
C ASP A 260 -6.81 2.67 -4.36
N ASN A 261 -6.94 1.92 -5.47
CA ASN A 261 -8.15 1.91 -6.30
C ASN A 261 -8.49 0.46 -6.71
N HIS A 262 -9.49 -0.12 -6.07
CA HIS A 262 -9.86 -1.50 -6.32
C HIS A 262 -10.73 -1.68 -7.58
N ALA A 263 -11.13 -0.57 -8.24
CA ALA A 263 -11.76 -0.62 -9.56
C ALA A 263 -10.82 -1.14 -10.65
N ASP A 264 -9.50 -1.07 -10.43
CA ASP A 264 -8.49 -1.61 -11.36
C ASP A 264 -8.65 -3.12 -11.57
N GLY A 265 -9.09 -3.85 -10.54
CA GLY A 265 -9.33 -5.30 -10.66
C GLY A 265 -10.44 -5.63 -11.66
N PRO A 266 -11.67 -5.16 -11.49
CA PRO A 266 -12.75 -5.30 -12.47
C PRO A 266 -12.38 -4.75 -13.85
N TYR A 267 -11.70 -3.60 -13.91
CA TYR A 267 -11.26 -3.01 -15.17
C TYR A 267 -10.32 -3.94 -15.96
N LEU A 268 -9.30 -4.47 -15.26
CA LEU A 268 -8.39 -5.46 -15.84
C LEU A 268 -9.12 -6.70 -16.35
N TYR A 269 -10.04 -7.26 -15.55
CA TYR A 269 -10.87 -8.39 -15.97
C TYR A 269 -11.67 -8.08 -17.24
N LEU A 270 -12.36 -6.93 -17.27
CA LEU A 270 -13.14 -6.50 -18.43
C LEU A 270 -12.27 -6.30 -19.67
N ARG A 271 -11.08 -5.74 -19.51
CA ARG A 271 -10.09 -5.61 -20.59
C ARG A 271 -9.70 -6.99 -21.13
N MET A 272 -9.31 -7.91 -20.26
CA MET A 272 -8.96 -9.29 -20.64
C MET A 272 -10.10 -10.01 -21.36
N LYS A 273 -11.34 -9.78 -20.95
CA LYS A 273 -12.53 -10.31 -21.66
C LYS A 273 -12.66 -9.73 -23.08
N ARG A 274 -12.49 -8.41 -23.24
CA ARG A 274 -12.53 -7.75 -24.57
C ARG A 274 -11.42 -8.25 -25.50
N GLU A 275 -10.25 -8.56 -24.95
CA GLU A 275 -9.10 -9.10 -25.68
C GLU A 275 -9.23 -10.61 -25.98
N GLY A 276 -10.26 -11.29 -25.47
CA GLY A 276 -10.41 -12.73 -25.61
C GLY A 276 -9.34 -13.53 -24.85
N ASN A 277 -8.76 -12.95 -23.79
CA ASN A 277 -7.70 -13.60 -23.02
C ASN A 277 -8.24 -14.84 -22.30
N PRO A 278 -7.67 -16.05 -22.53
CA PRO A 278 -8.20 -17.30 -21.96
C PRO A 278 -8.11 -17.36 -20.43
N ARG A 279 -7.26 -16.52 -19.81
CA ARG A 279 -7.11 -16.45 -18.35
C ARG A 279 -8.12 -15.53 -17.66
N ALA A 280 -9.02 -14.86 -18.40
CA ALA A 280 -9.92 -13.87 -17.80
C ALA A 280 -10.72 -14.45 -16.62
N GLU A 281 -11.27 -15.65 -16.73
CA GLU A 281 -12.07 -16.29 -15.68
C GLU A 281 -11.21 -16.70 -14.47
N GLU A 282 -9.99 -17.20 -14.69
CA GLU A 282 -9.00 -17.43 -13.61
C GLU A 282 -8.73 -16.14 -12.84
N VAL A 283 -8.49 -15.06 -13.55
CA VAL A 283 -8.24 -13.74 -12.97
C VAL A 283 -9.42 -13.24 -12.14
N TYR A 284 -10.65 -13.45 -12.63
CA TYR A 284 -11.84 -13.11 -11.85
C TYR A 284 -11.89 -13.86 -10.52
N GLN A 285 -11.57 -15.17 -10.50
CA GLN A 285 -11.50 -15.95 -9.26
C GLN A 285 -10.40 -15.43 -8.31
N LEU A 286 -9.23 -15.07 -8.83
CA LEU A 286 -8.16 -14.46 -8.03
C LEU A 286 -8.59 -13.12 -7.42
N LEU A 287 -9.33 -12.31 -8.16
CA LEU A 287 -9.87 -11.04 -7.68
C LEU A 287 -10.94 -11.24 -6.59
N LEU A 288 -11.79 -12.25 -6.70
CA LEU A 288 -12.73 -12.64 -5.63
C LEU A 288 -11.98 -13.05 -4.36
N MET A 289 -10.88 -13.80 -4.48
CA MET A 289 -10.03 -14.17 -3.34
C MET A 289 -9.31 -12.96 -2.72
N ASN A 290 -8.93 -11.97 -3.53
CA ASN A 290 -8.38 -10.70 -3.06
C ASN A 290 -9.40 -9.93 -2.21
N GLY A 291 -10.66 -9.91 -2.62
CA GLY A 291 -11.80 -9.32 -1.89
C GLY A 291 -11.81 -7.80 -1.87
N GLY A 292 -10.96 -7.13 -2.65
CA GLY A 292 -10.96 -5.68 -2.83
C GLY A 292 -10.40 -4.91 -1.63
N ASN A 293 -11.12 -3.87 -1.19
CA ASN A 293 -10.69 -3.03 -0.08
C ASN A 293 -10.64 -3.79 1.25
N ASN A 294 -9.49 -3.71 1.93
CA ASN A 294 -9.20 -4.44 3.15
C ASN A 294 -9.07 -3.56 4.42
N SER A 295 -9.41 -2.26 4.35
CA SER A 295 -9.42 -1.36 5.51
C SER A 295 -10.29 -1.92 6.63
N GLY A 296 -9.77 -2.01 7.85
CA GLY A 296 -10.46 -2.58 9.00
C GLY A 296 -10.62 -4.11 8.98
N VAL A 297 -10.08 -4.83 7.98
CA VAL A 297 -10.17 -6.29 7.84
C VAL A 297 -8.80 -6.95 7.68
N GLY A 298 -8.12 -6.67 6.59
CA GLY A 298 -6.81 -7.26 6.25
C GLY A 298 -5.65 -6.28 6.29
N ILE A 299 -5.91 -5.02 6.60
CA ILE A 299 -4.92 -3.99 6.89
C ILE A 299 -5.40 -3.14 8.05
N GLY A 300 -4.50 -2.83 8.97
CA GLY A 300 -4.69 -1.90 10.08
C GLY A 300 -3.51 -0.95 10.21
N CYS A 301 -3.68 0.10 11.02
CA CYS A 301 -2.59 1.04 11.29
C CYS A 301 -2.50 1.35 12.78
N VAL A 302 -1.28 1.50 13.27
CA VAL A 302 -0.98 2.10 14.56
C VAL A 302 -0.23 3.40 14.30
N SER A 303 -0.72 4.52 14.81
CA SER A 303 -0.05 5.81 14.74
C SER A 303 1.09 5.89 15.75
N TRP A 304 1.94 6.90 15.61
CA TRP A 304 3.09 7.14 16.49
C TRP A 304 2.71 7.30 17.96
N ASP A 305 1.51 7.80 18.26
CA ASP A 305 0.94 7.99 19.60
C ASP A 305 0.18 6.77 20.14
N GLY A 306 0.20 5.66 19.39
CA GLY A 306 -0.42 4.40 19.77
C GLY A 306 -1.89 4.25 19.40
N GLU A 307 -2.48 5.23 18.72
CA GLU A 307 -3.87 5.14 18.24
C GLU A 307 -4.01 4.11 17.11
N VAL A 308 -5.08 3.30 17.16
CA VAL A 308 -5.37 2.25 16.19
C VAL A 308 -6.41 2.72 15.18
N HIS A 309 -6.13 2.52 13.88
CA HIS A 309 -6.96 2.97 12.77
C HIS A 309 -7.25 1.84 11.78
N ALA A 310 -8.29 1.99 10.95
CA ALA A 310 -8.68 1.00 9.93
C ALA A 310 -7.60 0.77 8.86
N ASP A 311 -6.84 1.79 8.53
CA ASP A 311 -5.62 1.82 7.72
C ASP A 311 -4.85 3.13 7.97
N GLN A 312 -3.74 3.35 7.28
CA GLN A 312 -2.89 4.52 7.49
C GLN A 312 -3.53 5.87 7.10
N PHE A 313 -4.63 5.88 6.37
CA PHE A 313 -5.31 7.09 5.93
C PHE A 313 -6.45 7.52 6.86
N TRP A 314 -6.97 6.62 7.73
CA TRP A 314 -8.07 6.85 8.67
C TRP A 314 -7.66 7.53 9.97
N ARG A 315 -6.65 8.39 9.94
CA ARG A 315 -6.07 8.98 11.16
C ARG A 315 -6.99 9.92 11.94
N HIS A 316 -8.10 10.34 11.35
CA HIS A 316 -9.13 11.14 12.00
C HIS A 316 -10.10 10.32 12.86
N TYR A 317 -10.02 8.99 12.82
CA TYR A 317 -10.86 8.09 13.60
C TYR A 317 -10.00 7.01 14.28
N SER A 318 -10.14 6.88 15.60
CA SER A 318 -9.41 5.89 16.39
C SER A 318 -10.35 4.87 17.01
N PHE A 319 -9.97 3.60 16.96
CA PHE A 319 -10.67 2.49 17.61
C PHE A 319 -10.17 2.24 19.04
N GLY A 320 -9.13 2.91 19.48
CA GLY A 320 -8.51 2.78 20.78
C GLY A 320 -7.01 2.97 20.70
N ASN A 321 -6.34 2.87 21.86
CA ASN A 321 -4.92 3.14 21.98
C ASN A 321 -4.19 1.92 22.57
N VAL A 322 -3.07 1.52 21.98
CA VAL A 322 -2.28 0.34 22.38
C VAL A 322 -1.65 0.46 23.79
N ARG A 323 -1.60 1.67 24.34
CA ARG A 323 -1.21 1.89 25.77
C ARG A 323 -2.27 1.42 26.74
N LYS A 324 -3.54 1.37 26.31
CA LYS A 324 -4.69 1.03 27.15
C LYS A 324 -5.15 -0.40 26.99
N ARG A 325 -5.12 -0.90 25.75
CA ARG A 325 -5.51 -2.28 25.39
C ARG A 325 -4.59 -2.79 24.27
N PRO A 326 -4.25 -4.10 24.23
CA PRO A 326 -3.51 -4.68 23.09
C PRO A 326 -4.18 -4.40 21.75
N PHE A 327 -3.37 -4.27 20.67
CA PHE A 327 -3.90 -4.12 19.31
C PHE A 327 -4.86 -5.25 18.94
N SER A 328 -4.52 -6.48 19.32
CA SER A 328 -5.33 -7.68 19.04
C SER A 328 -6.76 -7.57 19.60
N GLU A 329 -6.92 -7.06 20.82
CA GLU A 329 -8.23 -6.83 21.43
C GLU A 329 -8.99 -5.71 20.75
N ILE A 330 -8.33 -4.57 20.49
CA ILE A 330 -8.93 -3.42 19.79
C ILE A 330 -9.41 -3.84 18.40
N TRP A 331 -8.60 -4.62 17.67
CA TRP A 331 -8.90 -5.05 16.31
C TRP A 331 -10.07 -6.03 16.21
N MET A 332 -10.25 -6.86 17.23
CA MET A 332 -11.35 -7.83 17.29
C MET A 332 -12.64 -7.26 17.90
N ASP A 333 -12.57 -6.10 18.52
CA ASP A 333 -13.71 -5.46 19.17
C ASP A 333 -14.64 -4.81 18.13
N THR A 334 -15.83 -5.37 17.98
CA THR A 334 -16.89 -4.88 17.09
C THR A 334 -17.96 -4.05 17.83
N SER A 335 -17.70 -3.66 19.08
CA SER A 335 -18.59 -2.73 19.79
C SER A 335 -18.58 -1.32 19.21
N ASP A 336 -17.45 -0.95 18.56
CA ASP A 336 -17.38 0.28 17.76
C ASP A 336 -18.20 0.12 16.46
N PRO A 337 -19.18 1.02 16.20
CA PRO A 337 -20.07 0.92 15.04
C PRO A 337 -19.36 1.00 13.69
N LEU A 338 -18.24 1.74 13.59
CA LEU A 338 -17.48 1.84 12.35
C LEU A 338 -16.69 0.56 12.11
N MET A 339 -16.02 0.03 13.14
CA MET A 339 -15.28 -1.24 13.05
C MET A 339 -16.22 -2.39 12.66
N ALA A 340 -17.40 -2.49 13.30
CA ALA A 340 -18.43 -3.48 12.96
C ALA A 340 -18.81 -3.42 11.49
N LYS A 341 -19.13 -2.21 10.99
CA LYS A 341 -19.49 -2.00 9.59
C LYS A 341 -18.34 -2.26 8.62
N LEU A 342 -17.10 -1.94 8.97
CA LEU A 342 -15.93 -2.22 8.13
C LEU A 342 -15.71 -3.73 7.96
N LYS A 343 -15.99 -4.55 8.99
CA LYS A 343 -15.94 -6.02 8.89
C LYS A 343 -16.96 -6.57 7.88
N GLU A 344 -18.08 -5.87 7.69
CA GLU A 344 -19.18 -6.25 6.78
C GLU A 344 -19.48 -5.18 5.71
N LYS A 345 -18.45 -4.42 5.30
CA LYS A 345 -18.59 -3.19 4.49
C LYS A 345 -19.47 -3.31 3.25
N LYS A 346 -19.49 -4.46 2.60
CA LYS A 346 -20.30 -4.70 1.39
C LYS A 346 -21.80 -4.55 1.63
N LYS A 347 -22.28 -4.78 2.86
CA LYS A 347 -23.69 -4.60 3.25
C LYS A 347 -24.08 -3.13 3.44
N HIS A 348 -23.10 -2.24 3.59
CA HIS A 348 -23.33 -0.84 3.98
C HIS A 348 -23.12 0.16 2.84
N VAL A 349 -22.39 -0.22 1.77
CA VAL A 349 -22.16 0.67 0.63
C VAL A 349 -23.46 1.05 -0.05
N LYS A 350 -23.50 2.30 -0.57
CA LYS A 350 -24.70 2.92 -1.14
C LYS A 350 -24.56 3.19 -2.64
N GLY A 351 -25.64 3.71 -3.22
CA GLY A 351 -25.68 4.21 -4.60
C GLY A 351 -25.27 3.14 -5.62
N ARG A 352 -24.45 3.55 -6.59
CA ARG A 352 -23.99 2.65 -7.67
C ARG A 352 -23.18 1.46 -7.16
N CYS A 353 -22.44 1.61 -6.03
CA CYS A 353 -21.67 0.51 -5.44
C CYS A 353 -22.55 -0.63 -4.94
N ALA A 354 -23.71 -0.32 -4.33
CA ALA A 354 -24.65 -1.33 -3.82
C ALA A 354 -25.32 -2.16 -4.92
N LYS A 355 -25.36 -1.65 -6.16
CA LYS A 355 -25.93 -2.32 -7.33
C LYS A 355 -24.89 -2.93 -8.26
N CYS A 356 -23.61 -2.70 -7.98
CA CYS A 356 -22.50 -3.08 -8.85
C CYS A 356 -22.25 -4.60 -8.87
N ARG A 357 -22.26 -5.22 -10.06
CA ARG A 357 -21.94 -6.65 -10.22
C ARG A 357 -20.54 -7.03 -9.74
N PHE A 358 -19.63 -6.07 -9.56
CA PHE A 358 -18.27 -6.29 -9.07
C PHE A 358 -18.09 -5.95 -7.59
N LEU A 359 -19.18 -5.77 -6.82
CA LEU A 359 -19.08 -5.45 -5.40
C LEU A 359 -18.25 -6.49 -4.64
N GLU A 360 -18.42 -7.79 -4.96
CA GLU A 360 -17.67 -8.88 -4.32
C GLU A 360 -16.16 -8.81 -4.60
N VAL A 361 -15.78 -8.34 -5.78
CA VAL A 361 -14.40 -8.18 -6.22
C VAL A 361 -13.76 -6.91 -5.64
N CYS A 362 -14.49 -5.77 -5.72
CA CYS A 362 -13.97 -4.45 -5.37
C CYS A 362 -14.07 -4.14 -3.87
N GLY A 363 -15.06 -4.70 -3.18
CA GLY A 363 -15.34 -4.43 -1.77
C GLY A 363 -15.80 -3.00 -1.49
N GLY A 364 -16.36 -2.31 -2.51
CA GLY A 364 -16.81 -0.93 -2.41
C GLY A 364 -15.70 0.13 -2.57
N ASN A 365 -14.52 -0.27 -3.04
CA ASN A 365 -13.34 0.58 -3.24
C ASN A 365 -12.85 1.27 -1.94
N PHE A 366 -12.33 2.48 -1.97
CA PHE A 366 -11.62 3.11 -0.85
C PHE A 366 -12.57 3.98 0.00
N ARG A 367 -12.94 3.49 1.20
CA ARG A 367 -13.98 4.14 2.01
C ARG A 367 -13.57 5.48 2.60
N VAL A 368 -12.31 5.64 3.00
CA VAL A 368 -11.79 6.92 3.50
C VAL A 368 -11.79 8.00 2.41
N ARG A 369 -11.58 7.62 1.14
CA ARG A 369 -11.67 8.58 0.02
C ARG A 369 -13.12 8.98 -0.26
N ALA A 370 -14.06 8.02 -0.21
CA ALA A 370 -15.47 8.31 -0.31
C ALA A 370 -15.93 9.29 0.78
N GLU A 371 -15.53 9.04 2.03
CA GLU A 371 -15.83 9.93 3.17
C GLU A 371 -15.25 11.32 2.98
N ALA A 372 -13.95 11.43 2.61
CA ALA A 372 -13.28 12.72 2.41
C ALA A 372 -13.95 13.57 1.31
N ALA A 373 -14.45 12.91 0.26
CA ALA A 373 -15.08 13.61 -0.88
C ALA A 373 -16.55 13.96 -0.65
N THR A 374 -17.29 13.18 0.16
CA THR A 374 -18.76 13.27 0.24
C THR A 374 -19.28 13.50 1.66
N GLY A 375 -18.47 13.34 2.69
CA GLY A 375 -18.90 13.30 4.08
C GLY A 375 -19.59 11.99 4.51
N ASP A 376 -19.76 11.03 3.59
CA ASP A 376 -20.37 9.72 3.88
C ASP A 376 -19.42 8.57 3.55
N THR A 377 -18.96 7.86 4.56
CA THR A 377 -18.10 6.68 4.44
C THR A 377 -18.64 5.63 3.45
N TRP A 378 -19.97 5.54 3.33
CA TRP A 378 -20.62 4.48 2.55
C TRP A 378 -21.08 4.92 1.16
N ALA A 379 -20.84 6.18 0.80
CA ALA A 379 -21.09 6.69 -0.54
C ALA A 379 -20.23 5.98 -1.60
N PRO A 380 -20.58 6.05 -2.89
CA PRO A 380 -19.69 5.62 -3.97
C PRO A 380 -18.35 6.35 -3.89
N ASP A 381 -17.27 5.59 -4.10
CA ASP A 381 -15.93 6.19 -4.18
C ASP A 381 -15.79 6.98 -5.50
N PRO A 382 -15.45 8.28 -5.45
CA PRO A 382 -15.35 9.13 -6.63
C PRO A 382 -14.26 8.67 -7.63
N ALA A 383 -13.23 7.94 -7.18
CA ALA A 383 -12.19 7.41 -8.06
C ALA A 383 -12.60 6.11 -8.79
N CYS A 384 -13.83 5.64 -8.65
CA CYS A 384 -14.34 4.52 -9.43
C CYS A 384 -14.65 4.97 -10.86
N TYR A 385 -13.75 4.67 -11.77
CA TYR A 385 -13.81 5.06 -13.20
C TYR A 385 -14.54 4.06 -14.12
N LEU A 386 -15.15 2.99 -13.57
CA LEU A 386 -15.99 2.07 -14.33
C LEU A 386 -17.29 2.76 -14.72
N THR A 387 -17.77 2.53 -15.95
CA THR A 387 -19.07 3.05 -16.41
C THR A 387 -20.23 2.28 -15.81
N ASP A 388 -21.43 2.85 -15.87
CA ASP A 388 -22.64 2.20 -15.36
C ASP A 388 -22.98 0.94 -16.17
N GLU A 389 -22.72 0.95 -17.49
CA GLU A 389 -22.81 -0.23 -18.35
C GLU A 389 -21.83 -1.33 -17.90
N GLU A 390 -20.55 -0.98 -17.67
CA GLU A 390 -19.53 -1.94 -17.22
C GLU A 390 -19.88 -2.59 -15.89
N ILE A 391 -20.53 -1.87 -14.98
CA ILE A 391 -20.94 -2.41 -13.67
C ILE A 391 -22.34 -3.04 -13.66
N GLY A 392 -23.07 -2.98 -14.79
CA GLY A 392 -24.35 -3.66 -14.97
C GLY A 392 -25.54 -2.97 -14.33
N ILE A 393 -25.56 -1.62 -14.28
CA ILE A 393 -26.64 -0.80 -13.73
C ILE A 393 -27.25 0.18 -14.75
N ALA A 394 -26.79 0.13 -16.00
CA ALA A 394 -27.34 0.90 -17.12
C ALA A 394 -28.57 0.23 -17.72
#